data_ac20939ac8c20645d686a1d2d891212f
#
_entry.id   ac20939ac8c20645d686a1d2d891212f
#
_cell.length_a   1.000
_cell.length_b   1.000
_cell.length_c   1.000
_cell.angle_alpha   90.00
_cell.angle_beta   90.00
_cell.angle_gamma   90.00
#
_symmetry.space_group_name_H-M   'P 1'
#
loop_
_entity.id
_entity.type
_entity.pdbx_description
1 polymer ?
#
loop_
_entity_poly.entity_id
_entity_poly.type
_entity_poly.pdbx_seq_one_letter_code
_entity_poly.pdbx_strand_id
1 'polypeptide(L)'
;MVSQLVLEEQTVTTLERPTPLAAEQPALEIVGALKRFHKDEGQKKAFWKRGERKPRELTIAVDHMTITVPRGEIFGLLGANGSGKSTLIRLVSTLLIPDGGEIRVFGHDVRREERLVRRLINRVSVEASFFKKLSALENLMYAARLYDMPIGEARQRAIYILGKLGMKEQRLYEPLENMSRGMQQKIAVARGLLTSPVLLLLDEPTTGLDPRSKQDVQRFILRMRREHDTTVFLTTHDMDEADRLCDRIAVIDDGKIVALDTPEGLKRQIGAQSGKNGSATMEDVFLALTGKSLDDDFEVEGDAVAEEE
;
A
#
# COMPACT_ATOMS: atom_id res chain seq x y z
N MET A 1 14.29 -44.87 -4.52
CA MET A 1 13.34 -44.78 -3.39
C MET A 1 13.28 -43.31 -3.01
N VAL A 2 12.32 -42.61 -3.59
CA VAL A 2 12.10 -41.19 -3.31
C VAL A 2 10.96 -41.16 -2.29
N SER A 3 11.30 -40.85 -1.03
CA SER A 3 10.32 -40.68 0.04
C SER A 3 9.43 -39.47 -0.27
N GLN A 4 8.18 -39.72 -0.49
CA GLN A 4 7.09 -38.75 -0.42
C GLN A 4 7.03 -38.23 1.03
N LEU A 5 7.53 -37.02 1.25
CA LEU A 5 7.19 -36.24 2.43
C LEU A 5 5.80 -35.61 2.18
N VAL A 6 4.80 -36.29 2.61
CA VAL A 6 3.49 -35.72 2.90
C VAL A 6 3.72 -34.72 4.04
N LEU A 7 3.72 -33.43 3.73
CA LEU A 7 3.65 -32.39 4.74
C LEU A 7 2.21 -32.42 5.30
N GLU A 8 2.04 -33.12 6.40
CA GLU A 8 0.88 -32.95 7.28
C GLU A 8 0.74 -31.46 7.60
N GLU A 9 -0.48 -30.99 7.60
CA GLU A 9 -0.90 -29.66 8.07
C GLU A 9 -0.56 -29.52 9.57
N GLN A 10 0.72 -29.38 9.87
CA GLN A 10 1.14 -29.01 11.21
C GLN A 10 0.78 -27.53 11.39
N THR A 11 -0.12 -27.30 12.29
CA THR A 11 -0.57 -26.04 12.86
C THR A 11 0.59 -25.06 12.94
N VAL A 12 0.62 -24.09 12.01
CA VAL A 12 1.51 -22.93 12.12
C VAL A 12 1.10 -22.25 13.42
N THR A 13 1.94 -22.36 14.45
CA THR A 13 1.72 -21.75 15.76
C THR A 13 1.38 -20.29 15.51
N THR A 14 0.15 -19.94 15.81
CA THR A 14 -0.35 -18.58 15.66
C THR A 14 0.49 -17.73 16.62
N LEU A 15 1.29 -16.81 16.07
CA LEU A 15 1.84 -15.74 16.90
C LEU A 15 0.69 -15.18 17.70
N GLU A 16 0.84 -15.08 19.03
CA GLU A 16 -0.18 -14.48 19.87
C GLU A 16 -0.55 -13.13 19.28
N ARG A 17 -1.72 -13.07 18.68
CA ARG A 17 -2.26 -11.79 18.20
C ARG A 17 -2.34 -10.88 19.42
N PRO A 18 -1.94 -9.61 19.29
CA PRO A 18 -2.17 -8.66 20.37
C PRO A 18 -3.63 -8.76 20.81
N THR A 19 -3.86 -8.73 22.11
CA THR A 19 -5.13 -8.92 22.85
C THR A 19 -6.36 -8.55 22.02
N PRO A 20 -7.47 -9.33 22.08
CA PRO A 20 -8.66 -9.08 21.27
C PRO A 20 -9.06 -7.61 21.40
N LEU A 21 -8.78 -6.84 20.36
CA LEU A 21 -9.23 -5.46 20.22
C LEU A 21 -10.75 -5.48 20.30
N ALA A 22 -11.37 -4.55 21.03
CA ALA A 22 -12.81 -4.48 21.18
C ALA A 22 -13.50 -4.67 19.83
N ALA A 23 -14.43 -5.60 19.73
CA ALA A 23 -15.02 -6.06 18.47
C ALA A 23 -15.71 -4.95 17.65
N GLU A 24 -16.01 -3.82 18.29
CA GLU A 24 -16.78 -2.70 17.73
C GLU A 24 -15.92 -1.63 17.03
N GLN A 25 -14.58 -1.66 17.17
CA GLN A 25 -13.75 -0.59 16.61
C GLN A 25 -13.33 -0.89 15.17
N PRO A 26 -13.38 0.12 14.26
CA PRO A 26 -12.88 -0.03 12.89
C PRO A 26 -11.37 -0.32 12.88
N ALA A 27 -10.89 -0.93 11.81
CA ALA A 27 -9.46 -1.19 11.64
C ALA A 27 -8.67 0.10 11.42
N LEU A 28 -9.28 1.07 10.70
CA LEU A 28 -8.70 2.38 10.45
C LEU A 28 -9.80 3.45 10.53
N GLU A 29 -9.55 4.50 11.28
CA GLU A 29 -10.40 5.69 11.35
C GLU A 29 -9.54 6.92 11.11
N ILE A 30 -9.92 7.71 10.13
CA ILE A 30 -9.29 8.97 9.75
C ILE A 30 -10.36 10.04 9.81
N VAL A 31 -10.14 11.10 10.57
CA VAL A 31 -11.11 12.20 10.76
C VAL A 31 -10.41 13.51 10.46
N GLY A 32 -10.76 14.13 9.33
CA GLY A 32 -10.25 15.44 8.94
C GLY A 32 -8.73 15.52 8.82
N ALA A 33 -8.07 14.42 8.40
CA ALA A 33 -6.62 14.37 8.29
C ALA A 33 -6.08 15.44 7.34
N LEU A 34 -5.07 16.20 7.81
CA LEU A 34 -4.43 17.27 7.06
C LEU A 34 -2.92 17.05 7.03
N LYS A 35 -2.31 17.21 5.84
CA LYS A 35 -0.86 17.24 5.69
C LYS A 35 -0.43 18.26 4.66
N ARG A 36 0.50 19.14 5.06
CA ARG A 36 1.08 20.19 4.24
C ARG A 36 2.58 20.03 4.12
N PHE A 37 3.12 20.35 2.97
CA PHE A 37 4.56 20.44 2.74
C PHE A 37 4.92 21.83 2.26
N HIS A 38 6.09 22.29 2.67
CA HIS A 38 6.68 23.48 2.06
C HIS A 38 7.32 23.08 0.73
N LYS A 39 6.98 23.76 -0.35
CA LYS A 39 7.64 23.56 -1.64
C LYS A 39 9.08 24.08 -1.48
N ASP A 40 10.05 23.17 -1.35
CA ASP A 40 11.46 23.52 -1.47
C ASP A 40 11.71 23.81 -2.96
N GLU A 41 11.72 25.10 -3.32
CA GLU A 41 12.37 25.47 -4.56
C GLU A 41 13.81 24.98 -4.44
N GLY A 42 14.24 24.09 -5.37
CA GLY A 42 15.60 23.54 -5.44
C GLY A 42 16.63 24.65 -5.60
N GLN A 43 16.85 25.40 -4.54
CA GLN A 43 17.90 26.40 -4.48
C GLN A 43 19.22 25.67 -4.29
N LYS A 44 19.96 25.48 -5.40
CA LYS A 44 21.41 25.52 -5.38
C LYS A 44 21.79 26.70 -4.47
N LYS A 45 22.46 26.41 -3.36
CA LYS A 45 22.89 27.33 -2.32
C LYS A 45 23.52 28.61 -2.93
N ALA A 46 22.73 29.64 -3.16
CA ALA A 46 23.23 30.99 -3.37
C ALA A 46 23.50 31.55 -1.98
N PHE A 47 24.73 31.42 -1.52
CA PHE A 47 25.18 31.66 -0.16
C PHE A 47 25.24 33.16 0.20
N TRP A 48 24.83 34.09 -0.65
CA TRP A 48 24.97 35.52 -0.42
C TRP A 48 23.87 36.34 -1.11
N LYS A 49 22.65 36.37 -0.57
CA LYS A 49 21.75 37.53 -0.73
C LYS A 49 20.80 37.63 0.46
N ARG A 50 21.09 38.59 1.34
CA ARG A 50 20.19 39.14 2.37
C ARG A 50 19.11 39.95 1.63
N GLY A 51 18.04 39.30 1.22
CA GLY A 51 16.88 39.87 0.53
C GLY A 51 15.64 39.13 0.93
N GLU A 52 14.53 39.81 0.93
CA GLU A 52 13.19 39.42 1.38
C GLU A 52 12.86 37.94 1.11
N ARG A 53 12.57 37.17 2.19
CA ARG A 53 12.10 35.80 2.09
C ARG A 53 10.71 35.85 1.46
N LYS A 54 10.58 35.47 0.20
CA LYS A 54 9.27 35.17 -0.42
C LYS A 54 8.52 34.18 0.47
N PRO A 55 7.20 34.35 0.67
CA PRO A 55 6.40 33.35 1.39
C PRO A 55 6.58 32.02 0.70
N ARG A 56 6.96 30.98 1.47
CA ARG A 56 7.13 29.62 0.94
C ARG A 56 5.76 29.11 0.53
N GLU A 57 5.62 28.69 -0.71
CA GLU A 57 4.41 28.08 -1.23
C GLU A 57 4.14 26.77 -0.48
N LEU A 58 2.93 26.61 0.04
CA LEU A 58 2.47 25.42 0.77
C LEU A 58 1.71 24.53 -0.19
N THR A 59 2.15 23.27 -0.32
CA THR A 59 1.40 22.23 -1.02
C THR A 59 0.61 21.42 0.01
N ILE A 60 -0.70 21.29 -0.16
CA ILE A 60 -1.57 20.46 0.67
C ILE A 60 -1.65 19.08 0.01
N ALA A 61 -0.97 18.10 0.61
CA ALA A 61 -0.95 16.73 0.07
C ALA A 61 -2.10 15.86 0.59
N VAL A 62 -2.66 16.18 1.76
CA VAL A 62 -3.86 15.57 2.33
C VAL A 62 -4.71 16.70 2.89
N ASP A 63 -5.91 16.87 2.39
CA ASP A 63 -6.79 17.99 2.71
C ASP A 63 -8.09 17.52 3.37
N HIS A 64 -8.09 17.49 4.71
CA HIS A 64 -9.21 17.15 5.58
C HIS A 64 -9.92 15.83 5.22
N MET A 65 -9.13 14.82 4.84
CA MET A 65 -9.68 13.49 4.49
C MET A 65 -10.34 12.82 5.69
N THR A 66 -11.51 12.23 5.47
CA THR A 66 -12.24 11.42 6.45
C THR A 66 -12.58 10.06 5.84
N ILE A 67 -12.10 8.97 6.47
CA ILE A 67 -12.25 7.59 6.01
C ILE A 67 -12.45 6.70 7.23
N THR A 68 -13.39 5.75 7.13
CA THR A 68 -13.54 4.66 8.10
C THR A 68 -13.45 3.33 7.36
N VAL A 69 -12.51 2.47 7.79
CA VAL A 69 -12.30 1.13 7.23
C VAL A 69 -12.67 0.09 8.29
N PRO A 70 -13.75 -0.67 8.11
CA PRO A 70 -14.10 -1.83 8.93
C PRO A 70 -13.00 -2.90 8.92
N ARG A 71 -13.08 -3.83 9.86
CA ARG A 71 -12.18 -4.98 9.92
C ARG A 71 -12.49 -5.97 8.79
N GLY A 72 -11.44 -6.64 8.29
CA GLY A 72 -11.56 -7.65 7.24
C GLY A 72 -11.93 -7.10 5.86
N GLU A 73 -11.95 -5.77 5.68
CA GLU A 73 -12.21 -5.11 4.41
C GLU A 73 -10.93 -4.92 3.60
N ILE A 74 -11.01 -5.02 2.29
CA ILE A 74 -10.02 -4.48 1.36
C ILE A 74 -10.51 -3.11 0.91
N PHE A 75 -9.92 -2.06 1.45
CA PHE A 75 -10.25 -0.68 1.13
C PHE A 75 -9.23 -0.11 0.14
N GLY A 76 -9.71 0.41 -0.99
CA GLY A 76 -8.89 1.02 -2.04
C GLY A 76 -8.86 2.53 -1.98
N LEU A 77 -7.68 3.11 -2.18
CA LEU A 77 -7.50 4.54 -2.41
C LEU A 77 -7.02 4.72 -3.85
N LEU A 78 -7.94 5.12 -4.75
CA LEU A 78 -7.70 5.29 -6.18
C LEU A 78 -7.43 6.76 -6.51
N GLY A 79 -6.39 7.03 -7.28
CA GLY A 79 -6.08 8.40 -7.71
C GLY A 79 -4.83 8.46 -8.58
N ALA A 80 -4.65 9.59 -9.30
CA ALA A 80 -3.47 9.86 -10.11
C ALA A 80 -2.18 9.98 -9.26
N ASN A 81 -1.03 10.00 -9.93
CA ASN A 81 0.24 10.28 -9.26
C ASN A 81 0.20 11.69 -8.64
N GLY A 82 0.78 11.84 -7.46
CA GLY A 82 0.74 13.13 -6.76
C GLY A 82 -0.55 13.46 -6.02
N SER A 83 -1.64 12.68 -6.17
CA SER A 83 -2.94 12.95 -5.51
C SER A 83 -2.96 12.81 -3.98
N GLY A 84 -1.83 12.42 -3.34
CA GLY A 84 -1.72 12.31 -1.87
C GLY A 84 -1.79 10.89 -1.31
N LYS A 85 -1.96 9.84 -2.13
CA LYS A 85 -2.08 8.42 -1.71
C LYS A 85 -0.95 7.96 -0.79
N SER A 86 0.28 8.05 -1.28
CA SER A 86 1.46 7.62 -0.50
C SER A 86 1.69 8.49 0.73
N THR A 87 1.26 9.76 0.71
CA THR A 87 1.31 10.63 1.89
C THR A 87 0.35 10.11 2.97
N LEU A 88 -0.88 9.76 2.60
CA LEU A 88 -1.85 9.22 3.55
C LEU A 88 -1.37 7.88 4.15
N ILE A 89 -0.83 6.96 3.34
CA ILE A 89 -0.22 5.72 3.85
C ILE A 89 0.93 6.02 4.84
N ARG A 90 1.77 7.01 4.56
CA ARG A 90 2.86 7.39 5.48
C ARG A 90 2.33 7.96 6.79
N LEU A 91 1.21 8.68 6.78
CA LEU A 91 0.55 9.17 8.00
C LEU A 91 0.00 8.00 8.83
N VAL A 92 -0.75 7.08 8.20
CA VAL A 92 -1.30 5.88 8.86
C VAL A 92 -0.18 4.98 9.41
N SER A 93 0.93 4.84 8.66
CA SER A 93 2.07 4.02 9.07
C SER A 93 3.02 4.71 10.07
N THR A 94 2.65 5.84 10.65
CA THR A 94 3.44 6.61 11.62
C THR A 94 4.76 7.16 11.10
N LEU A 95 4.97 7.16 9.78
CA LEU A 95 6.19 7.69 9.14
C LEU A 95 6.14 9.21 8.95
N LEU A 96 4.94 9.77 8.97
CA LEU A 96 4.68 11.20 8.94
C LEU A 96 3.71 11.57 10.07
N ILE A 97 3.87 12.76 10.60
CA ILE A 97 2.97 13.33 11.59
C ILE A 97 1.92 14.19 10.86
N PRO A 98 0.61 13.98 11.08
CA PRO A 98 -0.43 14.84 10.51
C PRO A 98 -0.36 16.25 11.12
N ASP A 99 -0.62 17.26 10.30
CA ASP A 99 -0.67 18.66 10.73
C ASP A 99 -2.03 19.02 11.36
N GLY A 100 -3.07 18.24 11.06
CA GLY A 100 -4.42 18.36 11.63
C GLY A 100 -5.21 17.07 11.53
N GLY A 101 -6.36 17.03 12.19
CA GLY A 101 -7.22 15.85 12.25
C GLY A 101 -6.69 14.75 13.17
N GLU A 102 -7.38 13.60 13.15
CA GLU A 102 -7.06 12.43 13.93
C GLU A 102 -6.97 11.19 13.04
N ILE A 103 -6.01 10.30 13.34
CA ILE A 103 -5.88 9.00 12.67
C ILE A 103 -5.73 7.95 13.76
N ARG A 104 -6.59 6.93 13.74
CA ARG A 104 -6.59 5.82 14.69
C ARG A 104 -6.55 4.49 13.96
N VAL A 105 -5.72 3.59 14.44
CA VAL A 105 -5.61 2.20 13.97
C VAL A 105 -6.08 1.29 15.10
N PHE A 106 -7.17 0.57 14.89
CA PHE A 106 -7.86 -0.21 15.92
C PHE A 106 -8.08 0.60 17.22
N GLY A 107 -8.46 1.88 17.10
CA GLY A 107 -8.68 2.79 18.21
C GLY A 107 -7.43 3.49 18.75
N HIS A 108 -6.22 3.05 18.39
CA HIS A 108 -4.96 3.66 18.84
C HIS A 108 -4.55 4.85 17.98
N ASP A 109 -4.31 5.99 18.61
CA ASP A 109 -3.88 7.22 17.92
C ASP A 109 -2.45 7.10 17.39
N VAL A 110 -2.25 7.35 16.09
CA VAL A 110 -0.95 7.19 15.42
C VAL A 110 0.16 8.10 15.97
N ARG A 111 -0.19 9.21 16.64
CA ARG A 111 0.78 10.14 17.25
C ARG A 111 1.12 9.79 18.68
N ARG A 112 0.11 9.37 19.45
CA ARG A 112 0.25 9.15 20.91
C ARG A 112 0.68 7.73 21.23
N GLU A 113 0.24 6.78 20.41
CA GLU A 113 0.40 5.33 20.66
C GLU A 113 1.18 4.64 19.52
N GLU A 114 2.13 5.36 18.92
CA GLU A 114 2.92 4.94 17.75
C GLU A 114 3.46 3.50 17.89
N ARG A 115 3.99 3.13 19.05
CA ARG A 115 4.56 1.79 19.28
C ARG A 115 3.52 0.68 19.19
N LEU A 116 2.29 0.94 19.68
CA LEU A 116 1.19 -0.01 19.55
C LEU A 116 0.72 -0.13 18.12
N VAL A 117 0.52 1.01 17.45
CA VAL A 117 0.15 1.05 16.03
C VAL A 117 1.14 0.25 15.17
N ARG A 118 2.44 0.46 15.34
CA ARG A 118 3.49 -0.25 14.58
C ARG A 118 3.50 -1.77 14.77
N ARG A 119 2.96 -2.29 15.86
CA ARG A 119 2.79 -3.74 16.07
C ARG A 119 1.57 -4.32 15.36
N LEU A 120 0.58 -3.48 15.05
CA LEU A 120 -0.67 -3.88 14.40
C LEU A 120 -0.58 -3.84 12.88
N ILE A 121 0.33 -3.03 12.34
CA ILE A 121 0.44 -2.76 10.92
C ILE A 121 1.72 -3.32 10.30
N ASN A 122 1.67 -3.57 8.99
CA ASN A 122 2.85 -3.60 8.15
C ASN A 122 2.58 -2.85 6.85
N ARG A 123 3.66 -2.31 6.27
CA ARG A 123 3.61 -1.59 5.01
C ARG A 123 4.47 -2.26 3.95
N VAL A 124 3.91 -2.40 2.76
CA VAL A 124 4.61 -2.76 1.52
C VAL A 124 4.60 -1.54 0.62
N SER A 125 5.77 -1.06 0.22
CA SER A 125 5.91 0.08 -0.70
C SER A 125 6.42 -0.38 -2.07
N VAL A 126 6.18 0.45 -3.10
CA VAL A 126 6.65 0.23 -4.48
C VAL A 126 8.16 -0.02 -4.52
N GLU A 127 8.91 0.76 -3.75
CA GLU A 127 10.36 0.64 -3.63
C GLU A 127 10.72 -0.05 -2.33
N ALA A 128 10.69 -1.38 -2.34
CA ALA A 128 11.18 -2.14 -1.21
C ALA A 128 12.72 -2.13 -1.19
N SER A 129 13.29 -1.45 -0.19
CA SER A 129 14.74 -1.50 0.02
C SER A 129 15.16 -2.89 0.50
N PHE A 130 16.05 -3.51 -0.26
CA PHE A 130 16.63 -4.82 0.03
C PHE A 130 18.14 -4.77 -0.07
N PHE A 131 18.79 -5.67 0.64
CA PHE A 131 20.21 -5.99 0.43
C PHE A 131 20.35 -6.85 -0.83
N LYS A 132 20.65 -6.22 -1.96
CA LYS A 132 20.61 -6.84 -3.29
C LYS A 132 21.52 -8.07 -3.43
N LYS A 133 22.66 -8.11 -2.70
CA LYS A 133 23.60 -9.23 -2.70
C LYS A 133 23.16 -10.42 -1.82
N LEU A 134 22.19 -10.21 -0.94
CA LEU A 134 21.60 -11.27 -0.12
C LEU A 134 20.46 -11.95 -0.87
N SER A 135 20.22 -13.21 -0.57
CA SER A 135 19.07 -13.97 -1.08
C SER A 135 17.74 -13.46 -0.52
N ALA A 136 16.62 -13.91 -1.12
CA ALA A 136 15.29 -13.61 -0.62
C ALA A 136 15.14 -14.04 0.85
N LEU A 137 15.56 -15.26 1.16
CA LEU A 137 15.43 -15.81 2.50
C LEU A 137 16.29 -15.05 3.52
N GLU A 138 17.53 -14.68 3.19
CA GLU A 138 18.40 -13.88 4.06
C GLU A 138 17.81 -12.51 4.35
N ASN A 139 17.25 -11.81 3.33
CA ASN A 139 16.56 -10.55 3.51
C ASN A 139 15.35 -10.68 4.46
N LEU A 140 14.56 -11.75 4.32
CA LEU A 140 13.42 -12.00 5.21
C LEU A 140 13.86 -12.37 6.62
N MET A 141 14.95 -13.15 6.77
CA MET A 141 15.50 -13.45 8.10
C MET A 141 16.10 -12.23 8.78
N TYR A 142 16.68 -11.29 8.01
CA TYR A 142 17.09 -10.00 8.54
C TYR A 142 15.90 -9.21 9.07
N ALA A 143 14.80 -9.13 8.29
CA ALA A 143 13.57 -8.49 8.73
C ALA A 143 12.98 -9.17 9.99
N ALA A 144 12.97 -10.50 10.05
CA ALA A 144 12.48 -11.26 11.20
C ALA A 144 13.22 -10.88 12.50
N ARG A 145 14.54 -10.68 12.43
CA ARG A 145 15.33 -10.21 13.59
C ARG A 145 14.92 -8.83 14.07
N LEU A 146 14.57 -7.92 13.15
CA LEU A 146 14.09 -6.57 13.51
C LEU A 146 12.71 -6.59 14.20
N TYR A 147 11.96 -7.67 13.99
CA TYR A 147 10.65 -7.89 14.61
C TYR A 147 10.71 -8.86 15.80
N ASP A 148 11.91 -9.19 16.29
CA ASP A 148 12.12 -10.13 17.40
C ASP A 148 11.47 -11.52 17.20
N MET A 149 11.35 -11.95 15.93
CA MET A 149 10.78 -13.26 15.58
C MET A 149 11.80 -14.38 15.74
N PRO A 150 11.38 -15.57 16.24
CA PRO A 150 12.21 -16.77 16.23
C PRO A 150 12.59 -17.16 14.79
N ILE A 151 13.88 -17.27 14.50
CA ILE A 151 14.40 -17.47 13.11
C ILE A 151 13.85 -18.75 12.47
N GLY A 152 13.67 -19.83 13.24
CA GLY A 152 13.11 -21.09 12.71
C GLY A 152 11.68 -20.92 12.22
N GLU A 153 10.84 -20.24 13.00
CA GLU A 153 9.45 -19.93 12.64
C GLU A 153 9.40 -18.99 11.45
N ALA A 154 10.15 -17.88 11.50
CA ALA A 154 10.23 -16.91 10.43
C ALA A 154 10.64 -17.55 9.10
N ARG A 155 11.58 -18.51 9.12
CA ARG A 155 12.03 -19.22 7.92
C ARG A 155 10.91 -20.08 7.32
N GLN A 156 10.24 -20.89 8.13
CA GLN A 156 9.13 -21.72 7.67
C GLN A 156 8.02 -20.86 7.07
N ARG A 157 7.67 -19.79 7.74
CA ARG A 157 6.66 -18.84 7.29
C ARG A 157 7.05 -18.14 5.99
N ALA A 158 8.31 -17.67 5.87
CA ALA A 158 8.82 -17.06 4.66
C ALA A 158 8.72 -18.00 3.45
N ILE A 159 9.14 -19.26 3.61
CA ILE A 159 9.06 -20.29 2.57
C ILE A 159 7.59 -20.54 2.18
N TYR A 160 6.70 -20.66 3.16
CA TYR A 160 5.27 -20.85 2.92
C TYR A 160 4.67 -19.67 2.12
N ILE A 161 4.88 -18.43 2.56
CA ILE A 161 4.33 -17.24 1.90
C ILE A 161 4.88 -17.12 0.46
N LEU A 162 6.20 -17.25 0.28
CA LEU A 162 6.81 -17.16 -1.05
C LEU A 162 6.35 -18.27 -1.99
N GLY A 163 6.15 -19.48 -1.47
CA GLY A 163 5.54 -20.58 -2.23
C GLY A 163 4.11 -20.26 -2.68
N LYS A 164 3.29 -19.68 -1.80
CA LYS A 164 1.92 -19.21 -2.13
C LYS A 164 1.91 -18.07 -3.15
N LEU A 165 2.97 -17.24 -3.18
CA LEU A 165 3.19 -16.22 -4.21
C LEU A 165 3.77 -16.80 -5.52
N GLY A 166 3.87 -18.13 -5.64
CA GLY A 166 4.31 -18.82 -6.84
C GLY A 166 5.84 -18.76 -7.08
N MET A 167 6.63 -18.50 -6.05
CA MET A 167 8.09 -18.58 -6.14
C MET A 167 8.57 -20.02 -5.96
N LYS A 168 9.46 -20.46 -6.86
CA LYS A 168 10.12 -21.78 -6.75
C LYS A 168 11.13 -21.75 -5.60
N GLU A 169 11.21 -22.81 -4.83
CA GLU A 169 12.09 -22.91 -3.65
C GLU A 169 13.56 -22.61 -3.97
N GLN A 170 14.07 -23.05 -5.10
CA GLN A 170 15.46 -22.79 -5.53
C GLN A 170 15.76 -21.30 -5.61
N ARG A 171 14.79 -20.48 -6.05
CA ARG A 171 14.94 -19.03 -6.16
C ARG A 171 15.07 -18.32 -4.82
N LEU A 172 14.64 -18.95 -3.73
CA LEU A 172 14.68 -18.33 -2.40
C LEU A 172 16.11 -18.11 -1.89
N TYR A 173 17.06 -18.86 -2.45
CA TYR A 173 18.48 -18.84 -2.07
C TYR A 173 19.37 -18.04 -3.04
N GLU A 174 18.78 -17.51 -4.11
CA GLU A 174 19.50 -16.67 -5.07
C GLU A 174 19.57 -15.21 -4.61
N PRO A 175 20.65 -14.46 -4.91
CA PRO A 175 20.74 -13.03 -4.64
C PRO A 175 19.63 -12.24 -5.34
N LEU A 176 19.11 -11.19 -4.67
CA LEU A 176 18.02 -10.38 -5.21
C LEU A 176 18.41 -9.61 -6.48
N GLU A 177 19.69 -9.30 -6.69
CA GLU A 177 20.17 -8.64 -7.91
C GLU A 177 19.90 -9.48 -9.18
N ASN A 178 19.78 -10.81 -9.04
CA ASN A 178 19.49 -11.74 -10.12
C ASN A 178 17.97 -11.97 -10.32
N MET A 179 17.12 -11.25 -9.59
CA MET A 179 15.66 -11.43 -9.62
C MET A 179 14.98 -10.31 -10.40
N SER A 180 13.91 -10.68 -11.12
CA SER A 180 13.04 -9.71 -11.79
C SER A 180 12.35 -8.80 -10.77
N ARG A 181 11.91 -7.61 -11.22
CA ARG A 181 11.14 -6.67 -10.38
C ARG A 181 9.90 -7.35 -9.76
N GLY A 182 9.18 -8.18 -10.53
CA GLY A 182 8.04 -8.93 -10.03
C GLY A 182 8.39 -9.92 -8.92
N MET A 183 9.55 -10.59 -9.00
CA MET A 183 10.03 -11.47 -7.93
C MET A 183 10.41 -10.66 -6.68
N GLN A 184 11.09 -9.53 -6.83
CA GLN A 184 11.44 -8.66 -5.71
C GLN A 184 10.18 -8.10 -5.02
N GLN A 185 9.15 -7.77 -5.77
CA GLN A 185 7.86 -7.32 -5.21
C GLN A 185 7.16 -8.42 -4.41
N LYS A 186 7.18 -9.67 -4.89
CA LYS A 186 6.67 -10.82 -4.13
C LYS A 186 7.40 -10.98 -2.79
N ILE A 187 8.71 -10.74 -2.77
CA ILE A 187 9.50 -10.76 -1.54
C ILE A 187 9.13 -9.58 -0.61
N ALA A 188 8.84 -8.40 -1.18
CA ALA A 188 8.37 -7.25 -0.40
C ALA A 188 7.00 -7.53 0.27
N VAL A 189 6.09 -8.13 -0.48
CA VAL A 189 4.79 -8.59 0.06
C VAL A 189 4.99 -9.64 1.15
N ALA A 190 5.86 -10.63 0.91
CA ALA A 190 6.18 -11.66 1.91
C ALA A 190 6.77 -11.04 3.19
N ARG A 191 7.65 -10.05 3.08
CA ARG A 191 8.19 -9.30 4.22
C ARG A 191 7.09 -8.59 5.01
N GLY A 192 6.16 -7.93 4.32
CA GLY A 192 5.03 -7.25 4.95
C GLY A 192 4.11 -8.19 5.73
N LEU A 193 4.07 -9.47 5.37
CA LEU A 193 3.21 -10.49 5.98
C LEU A 193 3.91 -11.37 7.00
N LEU A 194 5.21 -11.20 7.16
CA LEU A 194 6.01 -12.07 8.03
C LEU A 194 5.52 -12.09 9.47
N THR A 195 5.05 -10.95 10.00
CA THR A 195 4.56 -10.80 11.38
C THR A 195 3.04 -10.99 11.53
N SER A 196 2.28 -11.38 10.48
CA SER A 196 0.81 -11.44 10.50
C SER A 196 0.13 -10.14 10.94
N PRO A 197 0.36 -9.04 10.26
CA PRO A 197 -0.26 -7.77 10.64
C PRO A 197 -1.79 -7.87 10.61
N VAL A 198 -2.46 -7.13 11.50
CA VAL A 198 -3.93 -7.04 11.52
C VAL A 198 -4.41 -6.06 10.44
N LEU A 199 -3.60 -5.03 10.15
CA LEU A 199 -3.80 -4.08 9.05
C LEU A 199 -2.57 -4.09 8.14
N LEU A 200 -2.75 -4.45 6.88
CA LEU A 200 -1.74 -4.43 5.84
C LEU A 200 -1.91 -3.19 4.96
N LEU A 201 -0.88 -2.36 4.90
CA LEU A 201 -0.83 -1.16 4.07
C LEU A 201 -0.05 -1.48 2.79
N LEU A 202 -0.71 -1.42 1.64
CA LEU A 202 -0.14 -1.71 0.33
C LEU A 202 -0.08 -0.42 -0.50
N ASP A 203 1.13 0.08 -0.72
CA ASP A 203 1.37 1.29 -1.50
C ASP A 203 1.74 0.88 -2.93
N GLU A 204 0.77 0.90 -3.84
CA GLU A 204 0.89 0.53 -5.25
C GLU A 204 1.57 -0.85 -5.46
N PRO A 205 1.05 -1.94 -4.89
CA PRO A 205 1.75 -3.22 -4.78
C PRO A 205 2.03 -3.91 -6.12
N THR A 206 1.35 -3.53 -7.19
CA THR A 206 1.48 -4.19 -8.50
C THR A 206 2.05 -3.28 -9.60
N THR A 207 2.41 -2.04 -9.27
CA THR A 207 2.95 -1.06 -10.23
C THR A 207 4.25 -1.55 -10.85
N GLY A 208 4.30 -1.52 -12.19
CA GLY A 208 5.46 -1.92 -12.98
C GLY A 208 5.73 -3.43 -12.97
N LEU A 209 4.76 -4.26 -12.61
CA LEU A 209 4.85 -5.72 -12.71
C LEU A 209 4.32 -6.21 -14.06
N ASP A 210 4.91 -7.33 -14.53
CA ASP A 210 4.34 -8.09 -15.64
C ASP A 210 2.94 -8.64 -15.26
N PRO A 211 2.07 -8.92 -16.25
CA PRO A 211 0.68 -9.35 -16.00
C PRO A 211 0.56 -10.58 -15.12
N ARG A 212 1.49 -11.53 -15.22
CA ARG A 212 1.49 -12.75 -14.41
C ARG A 212 1.83 -12.46 -12.96
N SER A 213 2.89 -11.68 -12.72
CA SER A 213 3.30 -11.28 -11.37
C SER A 213 2.22 -10.44 -10.69
N LYS A 214 1.56 -9.53 -11.44
CA LYS A 214 0.41 -8.75 -10.97
C LYS A 214 -0.72 -9.67 -10.48
N GLN A 215 -1.13 -10.64 -11.29
CA GLN A 215 -2.18 -11.60 -10.93
C GLN A 215 -1.80 -12.46 -9.72
N ASP A 216 -0.53 -12.88 -9.60
CA ASP A 216 -0.07 -13.67 -8.47
C ASP A 216 -0.19 -12.89 -7.15
N VAL A 217 0.22 -11.61 -7.15
CA VAL A 217 0.09 -10.70 -5.98
C VAL A 217 -1.37 -10.46 -5.65
N GLN A 218 -2.22 -10.14 -6.64
CA GLN A 218 -3.65 -9.89 -6.44
C GLN A 218 -4.37 -11.12 -5.85
N ARG A 219 -4.15 -12.31 -6.41
CA ARG A 219 -4.72 -13.57 -5.88
C ARG A 219 -4.26 -13.83 -4.45
N PHE A 220 -3.02 -13.48 -4.15
CA PHE A 220 -2.48 -13.66 -2.81
C PHE A 220 -3.14 -12.70 -1.80
N ILE A 221 -3.35 -11.42 -2.15
CA ILE A 221 -4.06 -10.44 -1.31
C ILE A 221 -5.48 -10.94 -0.98
N LEU A 222 -6.24 -11.38 -2.00
CA LEU A 222 -7.58 -11.93 -1.81
C LEU A 222 -7.60 -13.18 -0.92
N ARG A 223 -6.57 -14.03 -1.01
CA ARG A 223 -6.41 -15.20 -0.15
C ARG A 223 -6.16 -14.80 1.29
N MET A 224 -5.24 -13.85 1.53
CA MET A 224 -4.90 -13.37 2.87
C MET A 224 -6.12 -12.82 3.61
N ARG A 225 -6.96 -12.04 2.91
CA ARG A 225 -8.22 -11.57 3.49
C ARG A 225 -9.10 -12.73 3.94
N ARG A 226 -9.28 -13.73 3.09
CA ARG A 226 -10.19 -14.87 3.35
C ARG A 226 -9.69 -15.82 4.44
N GLU A 227 -8.38 -16.10 4.46
CA GLU A 227 -7.80 -17.09 5.36
C GLU A 227 -7.41 -16.51 6.74
N HIS A 228 -7.12 -15.19 6.81
CA HIS A 228 -6.55 -14.59 8.02
C HIS A 228 -7.31 -13.37 8.55
N ASP A 229 -8.48 -13.04 8.00
CA ASP A 229 -9.28 -11.87 8.42
C ASP A 229 -8.43 -10.57 8.49
N THR A 230 -7.44 -10.46 7.60
CA THR A 230 -6.54 -9.30 7.54
C THR A 230 -7.26 -8.15 6.85
N THR A 231 -7.28 -6.98 7.49
CA THR A 231 -7.73 -5.75 6.85
C THR A 231 -6.64 -5.24 5.93
N VAL A 232 -7.01 -4.79 4.74
CA VAL A 232 -6.07 -4.28 3.74
C VAL A 232 -6.44 -2.85 3.36
N PHE A 233 -5.48 -1.94 3.45
CA PHE A 233 -5.59 -0.59 2.91
C PHE A 233 -4.64 -0.47 1.72
N LEU A 234 -5.21 -0.38 0.52
CA LEU A 234 -4.50 -0.44 -0.76
C LEU A 234 -4.52 0.92 -1.43
N THR A 235 -3.37 1.42 -1.89
CA THR A 235 -3.34 2.53 -2.84
C THR A 235 -3.01 2.02 -4.24
N THR A 236 -3.65 2.58 -5.24
CA THR A 236 -3.41 2.25 -6.63
C THR A 236 -3.82 3.40 -7.55
N HIS A 237 -3.21 3.47 -8.71
CA HIS A 237 -3.72 4.23 -9.86
C HIS A 237 -4.33 3.30 -10.92
N ASP A 238 -4.28 1.99 -10.71
CA ASP A 238 -4.80 0.97 -11.61
C ASP A 238 -6.27 0.67 -11.30
N MET A 239 -7.14 1.04 -12.21
CA MET A 239 -8.59 0.95 -12.06
C MET A 239 -9.10 -0.49 -12.05
N ASP A 240 -8.50 -1.36 -12.87
CA ASP A 240 -8.80 -2.79 -12.87
C ASP A 240 -8.41 -3.46 -11.55
N GLU A 241 -7.29 -3.02 -10.96
CA GLU A 241 -6.87 -3.52 -9.65
C GLU A 241 -7.86 -3.10 -8.56
N ALA A 242 -8.25 -1.81 -8.54
CA ALA A 242 -9.23 -1.30 -7.60
C ALA A 242 -10.56 -2.03 -7.72
N ASP A 243 -11.08 -2.18 -8.95
CA ASP A 243 -12.35 -2.88 -9.25
C ASP A 243 -12.37 -4.33 -8.80
N ARG A 244 -11.23 -5.04 -8.97
CA ARG A 244 -11.14 -6.47 -8.66
C ARG A 244 -10.90 -6.79 -7.19
N LEU A 245 -10.17 -5.93 -6.49
CA LEU A 245 -9.68 -6.26 -5.16
C LEU A 245 -10.51 -5.61 -4.05
N CYS A 246 -11.02 -4.40 -4.27
CA CYS A 246 -11.54 -3.57 -3.21
C CYS A 246 -13.03 -3.82 -2.96
N ASP A 247 -13.40 -3.88 -1.68
CA ASP A 247 -14.81 -3.89 -1.26
C ASP A 247 -15.41 -2.48 -1.37
N ARG A 248 -14.62 -1.45 -1.00
CA ARG A 248 -14.94 -0.04 -1.22
C ARG A 248 -13.72 0.72 -1.72
N ILE A 249 -13.98 1.77 -2.47
CA ILE A 249 -12.96 2.63 -3.07
C ILE A 249 -13.26 4.07 -2.70
N ALA A 250 -12.25 4.77 -2.18
CA ALA A 250 -12.22 6.22 -2.16
C ALA A 250 -11.44 6.72 -3.38
N VAL A 251 -12.09 7.49 -4.23
CA VAL A 251 -11.43 8.22 -5.33
C VAL A 251 -10.89 9.52 -4.77
N ILE A 252 -9.59 9.77 -5.00
CA ILE A 252 -8.94 10.99 -4.52
C ILE A 252 -8.37 11.81 -5.66
N ASP A 253 -8.52 13.12 -5.55
CA ASP A 253 -7.92 14.12 -6.43
C ASP A 253 -7.45 15.31 -5.61
N ASP A 254 -6.27 15.85 -5.92
CA ASP A 254 -5.65 17.01 -5.26
C ASP A 254 -5.77 17.00 -3.72
N GLY A 255 -5.46 15.86 -3.12
CA GLY A 255 -5.48 15.69 -1.66
C GLY A 255 -6.88 15.52 -1.03
N LYS A 256 -7.95 15.43 -1.81
CA LYS A 256 -9.34 15.32 -1.33
C LYS A 256 -10.02 14.04 -1.80
N ILE A 257 -10.95 13.55 -0.99
CA ILE A 257 -11.85 12.46 -1.41
C ILE A 257 -12.96 13.09 -2.25
N VAL A 258 -13.09 12.68 -3.52
CA VAL A 258 -14.12 13.13 -4.44
C VAL A 258 -15.32 12.17 -4.51
N ALA A 259 -15.09 10.87 -4.20
CA ALA A 259 -16.18 9.89 -4.07
C ALA A 259 -15.71 8.72 -3.17
N LEU A 260 -16.66 8.04 -2.52
CA LEU A 260 -16.43 6.85 -1.72
C LEU A 260 -17.63 5.94 -1.77
N ASP A 261 -17.49 4.76 -2.36
CA ASP A 261 -18.53 3.70 -2.41
C ASP A 261 -17.90 2.36 -2.79
N THR A 262 -18.73 1.33 -2.96
CA THR A 262 -18.33 0.07 -3.62
C THR A 262 -18.02 0.34 -5.09
N PRO A 263 -17.18 -0.48 -5.75
CA PRO A 263 -16.93 -0.35 -7.19
C PRO A 263 -18.22 -0.31 -8.01
N GLU A 264 -19.17 -1.19 -7.72
CA GLU A 264 -20.47 -1.25 -8.38
C GLU A 264 -21.32 -0.03 -8.08
N GLY A 265 -21.25 0.54 -6.87
CA GLY A 265 -21.92 1.77 -6.47
C GLY A 265 -21.46 2.97 -7.30
N LEU A 266 -20.13 3.14 -7.38
CA LEU A 266 -19.51 4.20 -8.18
C LEU A 266 -19.86 4.09 -9.67
N LYS A 267 -19.74 2.89 -10.26
CA LYS A 267 -20.09 2.63 -11.66
C LYS A 267 -21.56 2.91 -11.94
N ARG A 268 -22.46 2.53 -11.04
CA ARG A 268 -23.91 2.78 -11.17
C ARG A 268 -24.24 4.26 -11.13
N GLN A 269 -23.61 5.02 -10.20
CA GLN A 269 -23.82 6.46 -10.06
C GLN A 269 -23.45 7.20 -11.33
N ILE A 270 -22.30 6.92 -11.92
CA ILE A 270 -21.82 7.58 -13.15
C ILE A 270 -22.57 7.09 -14.37
N GLY A 271 -22.89 5.77 -14.46
CA GLY A 271 -23.71 5.22 -15.54
C GLY A 271 -25.08 5.87 -15.65
N ALA A 272 -25.72 6.16 -14.51
CA ALA A 272 -26.98 6.87 -14.46
C ALA A 272 -26.87 8.34 -14.95
N GLN A 273 -25.76 9.03 -14.63
CA GLN A 273 -25.52 10.41 -15.04
C GLN A 273 -25.17 10.54 -16.54
N SER A 274 -24.43 9.57 -17.09
CA SER A 274 -23.96 9.60 -18.47
C SER A 274 -24.88 8.92 -19.48
N GLY A 275 -26.05 8.43 -19.06
CA GLY A 275 -26.99 7.71 -19.93
C GLY A 275 -26.50 6.34 -20.41
N LYS A 276 -25.36 5.87 -19.92
CA LYS A 276 -24.79 4.54 -20.18
C LYS A 276 -25.40 3.53 -19.19
N ASN A 277 -26.67 3.16 -19.37
CA ASN A 277 -27.33 2.19 -18.51
C ASN A 277 -26.53 0.88 -18.42
N GLY A 278 -25.78 0.68 -17.31
CA GLY A 278 -25.17 -0.58 -16.90
C GLY A 278 -23.79 -0.94 -17.45
N SER A 279 -23.11 -0.03 -18.21
CA SER A 279 -21.81 -0.33 -18.82
C SER A 279 -20.67 0.62 -18.42
N ALA A 280 -20.82 1.43 -17.36
CA ALA A 280 -19.74 2.30 -16.91
C ALA A 280 -18.59 1.48 -16.32
N THR A 281 -17.36 1.81 -16.70
CA THR A 281 -16.12 1.24 -16.14
C THR A 281 -15.60 2.09 -14.99
N MET A 282 -14.60 1.61 -14.24
CA MET A 282 -13.93 2.45 -13.23
C MET A 282 -13.14 3.60 -13.87
N GLU A 283 -12.73 3.47 -15.13
CA GLU A 283 -12.11 4.53 -15.92
C GLU A 283 -13.10 5.65 -16.21
N ASP A 284 -14.33 5.30 -16.65
CA ASP A 284 -15.44 6.27 -16.80
C ASP A 284 -15.72 7.01 -15.47
N VAL A 285 -15.68 6.28 -14.35
CA VAL A 285 -15.87 6.86 -13.00
C VAL A 285 -14.77 7.88 -12.70
N PHE A 286 -13.53 7.50 -12.88
CA PHE A 286 -12.39 8.37 -12.57
C PHE A 286 -12.41 9.64 -13.42
N LEU A 287 -12.58 9.48 -14.74
CA LEU A 287 -12.68 10.60 -15.68
C LEU A 287 -13.83 11.55 -15.35
N ALA A 288 -15.02 11.01 -15.03
CA ALA A 288 -16.19 11.83 -14.70
C ALA A 288 -16.02 12.63 -13.39
N LEU A 289 -15.28 12.06 -12.40
CA LEU A 289 -15.11 12.69 -11.08
C LEU A 289 -13.92 13.67 -11.03
N THR A 290 -12.86 13.42 -11.80
CA THR A 290 -11.64 14.24 -11.74
C THR A 290 -11.45 15.13 -12.96
N GLY A 291 -12.12 14.82 -14.07
CA GLY A 291 -11.90 15.49 -15.36
C GLY A 291 -10.54 15.20 -15.99
N LYS A 292 -9.77 14.24 -15.43
CA LYS A 292 -8.41 13.88 -15.83
C LYS A 292 -8.38 12.44 -16.35
N SER A 293 -7.63 12.17 -17.41
CA SER A 293 -7.21 10.81 -17.80
C SER A 293 -5.93 10.47 -17.08
N LEU A 294 -5.73 9.19 -16.71
CA LEU A 294 -4.45 8.76 -16.12
C LEU A 294 -3.30 8.78 -17.13
N ASP A 295 -3.60 8.79 -18.45
CA ASP A 295 -2.62 8.88 -19.50
C ASP A 295 -1.99 10.28 -19.61
N ASP A 296 -2.68 11.32 -19.15
CA ASP A 296 -2.19 12.70 -19.17
C ASP A 296 -0.96 12.91 -18.24
N ASP A 297 -0.77 12.02 -17.24
CA ASP A 297 0.36 12.11 -16.29
C ASP A 297 1.70 11.62 -16.90
N PHE A 298 1.69 10.87 -18.01
CA PHE A 298 2.91 10.38 -18.65
C PHE A 298 3.59 11.41 -19.57
N GLU A 299 2.87 12.44 -20.05
CA GLU A 299 3.44 13.46 -20.92
C GLU A 299 4.28 14.51 -20.17
N VAL A 300 4.03 14.73 -18.87
CA VAL A 300 4.73 15.78 -18.09
C VAL A 300 6.12 15.35 -17.64
N GLU A 301 6.42 14.06 -17.51
CA GLU A 301 7.76 13.57 -17.15
C GLU A 301 8.69 13.40 -18.36
N GLY A 302 8.15 13.36 -19.59
CA GLY A 302 8.93 13.20 -20.82
C GLY A 302 9.65 14.45 -21.27
N ASP A 303 9.10 15.63 -21.02
CA ASP A 303 9.66 16.91 -21.49
C ASP A 303 10.79 17.49 -20.62
N ALA A 304 10.98 16.97 -19.40
CA ALA A 304 12.03 17.45 -18.51
C ALA A 304 13.42 16.82 -18.75
N VAL A 305 13.53 15.82 -19.63
CA VAL A 305 14.81 15.11 -19.92
C VAL A 305 15.43 15.51 -21.25
N ALA A 306 14.73 16.30 -22.08
CA ALA A 306 15.17 16.66 -23.44
C ALA A 306 15.94 17.98 -23.57
N GLU A 307 16.21 18.73 -22.49
CA GLU A 307 16.91 20.01 -22.55
C GLU A 307 18.30 20.02 -21.86
N GLU A 308 18.93 18.87 -21.63
CA GLU A 308 20.34 18.80 -21.21
C GLU A 308 21.13 17.80 -22.08
N GLU A 309 21.35 18.15 -23.37
CA GLU A 309 22.48 17.71 -24.17
C GLU A 309 23.21 18.93 -24.78
#